data_0b89c00655c7097b3d8c92a1fc96351b
#
_entry.id   0b89c00655c7097b3d8c92a1fc96351b
#
_cell.length_a   1.000
_cell.length_b   1.000
_cell.length_c   1.000
_cell.angle_alpha   90.00
_cell.angle_beta   90.00
_cell.angle_gamma   90.00
#
_symmetry.space_group_name_H-M   'P 1'
#
loop_
_entity.id
_entity.type
_entity.pdbx_description
1 polymer ?
#
loop_
_entity_poly.entity_id
_entity_poly.type
_entity_poly.pdbx_seq_one_letter_code
_entity_poly.pdbx_strand_id
1 'polypeptide(L)'
;VAKIPVLGGETNTSTIMTYGYNPKIGKWSPFHGALYAVVESVCKVVAIGGKYDSIRLTLQEYFEKLGDNPTKWGKPFAALLGAYYAQNRLGIPAIGGKDSMSGTFKDIDVPPTLVSFAVDTVDADYVVSPEFKKTNSQVVMLSTDRLENDVVDFEMLKKNLDKVTELIHNKQVLSTYALGFGGIGEAISKMAFGNRIGFKFNEGIEDLFKPNYGNIVLELASEDLSLLDGYNYIVLGSTTEEQSIIIENEEISLEELYNAHCETLEPIFPTKSVDIKEKIETINFISQGEAKKSSITIAKPRVFIPTFPGTNCEYDLQRAFE
;
A
#
# COMPACT_ATOMS: atom_id res chain seq x y z
N VAL A 1 -5.39 -6.53 3.00
CA VAL A 1 -6.76 -6.71 3.50
C VAL A 1 -6.80 -7.94 4.39
N ALA A 2 -7.46 -7.84 5.55
CA ALA A 2 -7.64 -8.94 6.48
C ALA A 2 -9.03 -8.89 7.13
N LYS A 3 -9.75 -10.02 7.13
CA LYS A 3 -11.01 -10.12 7.86
C LYS A 3 -10.78 -9.92 9.36
N ILE A 4 -11.68 -9.20 10.01
CA ILE A 4 -11.62 -8.99 11.47
C ILE A 4 -11.90 -10.33 12.16
N PRO A 5 -10.99 -10.81 13.04
CA PRO A 5 -11.25 -12.04 13.77
C PRO A 5 -12.38 -11.84 14.78
N VAL A 6 -13.35 -12.77 14.79
CA VAL A 6 -14.45 -12.80 15.75
C VAL A 6 -14.51 -14.14 16.47
N LEU A 7 -14.76 -14.10 17.77
CA LEU A 7 -14.85 -15.33 18.60
C LEU A 7 -16.11 -16.10 18.28
N GLY A 8 -15.95 -17.37 17.86
CA GLY A 8 -17.07 -18.27 17.62
C GLY A 8 -17.97 -17.91 16.45
N GLY A 9 -17.48 -17.11 15.50
CA GLY A 9 -18.23 -16.68 14.34
C GLY A 9 -17.35 -16.26 13.18
N GLU A 10 -17.97 -15.75 12.12
CA GLU A 10 -17.31 -15.18 10.94
C GLU A 10 -17.89 -13.80 10.62
N THR A 11 -17.12 -12.95 9.96
CA THR A 11 -17.56 -11.66 9.43
C THR A 11 -16.95 -11.42 8.06
N ASN A 12 -17.65 -10.68 7.19
CA ASN A 12 -17.09 -10.16 5.96
C ASN A 12 -16.40 -8.80 6.16
N THR A 13 -16.57 -8.17 7.31
CA THR A 13 -15.87 -6.93 7.62
C THR A 13 -14.37 -7.18 7.66
N SER A 14 -13.64 -6.44 6.85
CA SER A 14 -12.19 -6.54 6.71
C SER A 14 -11.55 -5.18 6.95
N THR A 15 -10.31 -5.17 7.43
CA THR A 15 -9.47 -3.98 7.45
C THR A 15 -8.66 -3.89 6.16
N ILE A 16 -8.55 -2.70 5.60
CA ILE A 16 -7.59 -2.35 4.55
C ILE A 16 -6.49 -1.51 5.18
N MET A 17 -5.25 -1.80 4.83
CA MET A 17 -4.10 -0.99 5.21
C MET A 17 -3.17 -0.85 4.02
N THR A 18 -2.81 0.39 3.71
CA THR A 18 -1.90 0.73 2.61
C THR A 18 -0.87 1.75 3.10
N TYR A 19 0.15 1.99 2.29
CA TYR A 19 1.11 3.06 2.56
C TYR A 19 1.51 3.78 1.28
N GLY A 20 1.99 5.03 1.45
CA GLY A 20 2.62 5.82 0.41
C GLY A 20 3.91 6.47 0.92
N TYR A 21 4.94 6.46 0.07
CA TYR A 21 6.22 7.10 0.34
C TYR A 21 7.13 7.08 -0.90
N ASN A 22 7.81 8.19 -1.16
CA ASN A 22 8.85 8.24 -2.17
C ASN A 22 10.03 9.12 -1.72
N PRO A 23 11.21 8.53 -1.46
CA PRO A 23 12.38 9.27 -1.00
C PRO A 23 12.91 10.27 -2.03
N LYS A 24 12.72 10.06 -3.33
CA LYS A 24 13.19 10.98 -4.39
C LYS A 24 12.35 12.24 -4.40
N ILE A 25 11.03 12.13 -4.28
CA ILE A 25 10.14 13.30 -4.16
C ILE A 25 10.43 14.02 -2.85
N GLY A 26 10.59 13.30 -1.72
CA GLY A 26 10.94 13.89 -0.43
C GLY A 26 12.25 14.69 -0.45
N LYS A 27 13.27 14.22 -1.18
CA LYS A 27 14.53 14.96 -1.40
C LYS A 27 14.36 16.21 -2.25
N TRP A 28 13.54 16.13 -3.28
CA TRP A 28 13.25 17.27 -4.15
C TRP A 28 12.42 18.33 -3.42
N SER A 29 11.37 17.92 -2.75
CA SER A 29 10.48 18.78 -1.97
C SER A 29 9.81 17.98 -0.86
N PRO A 30 10.14 18.21 0.42
CA PRO A 30 9.45 17.54 1.53
C PRO A 30 7.94 17.76 1.53
N PHE A 31 7.47 18.94 1.10
CA PHE A 31 6.06 19.24 0.93
C PHE A 31 5.37 18.28 -0.06
N HIS A 32 5.91 18.17 -1.27
CA HIS A 32 5.36 17.27 -2.29
C HIS A 32 5.55 15.80 -1.90
N GLY A 33 6.67 15.44 -1.27
CA GLY A 33 6.91 14.09 -0.76
C GLY A 33 5.81 13.63 0.18
N ALA A 34 5.43 14.47 1.14
CA ALA A 34 4.37 14.19 2.09
C ALA A 34 2.96 14.23 1.46
N LEU A 35 2.70 15.22 0.59
CA LEU A 35 1.44 15.32 -0.14
C LEU A 35 1.19 14.05 -0.97
N TYR A 36 2.18 13.61 -1.74
CA TYR A 36 2.05 12.42 -2.58
C TYR A 36 2.09 11.11 -1.80
N ALA A 37 2.71 11.07 -0.62
CA ALA A 37 2.58 9.94 0.29
C ALA A 37 1.11 9.73 0.72
N VAL A 38 0.40 10.81 1.04
CA VAL A 38 -1.03 10.75 1.34
C VAL A 38 -1.84 10.33 0.11
N VAL A 39 -1.63 10.98 -1.04
CA VAL A 39 -2.34 10.65 -2.28
C VAL A 39 -2.15 9.17 -2.65
N GLU A 40 -0.92 8.66 -2.61
CA GLU A 40 -0.61 7.27 -2.95
C GLU A 40 -1.32 6.29 -2.02
N SER A 41 -1.23 6.50 -0.70
CA SER A 41 -1.86 5.60 0.27
C SER A 41 -3.39 5.58 0.11
N VAL A 42 -4.02 6.73 -0.13
CA VAL A 42 -5.47 6.84 -0.37
C VAL A 42 -5.88 6.16 -1.67
N CYS A 43 -5.18 6.41 -2.78
CA CYS A 43 -5.46 5.75 -4.06
C CYS A 43 -5.37 4.22 -3.97
N LYS A 44 -4.39 3.70 -3.22
CA LYS A 44 -4.24 2.26 -2.98
C LYS A 44 -5.41 1.66 -2.19
N VAL A 45 -5.96 2.38 -1.19
CA VAL A 45 -7.17 1.92 -0.48
C VAL A 45 -8.34 1.81 -1.44
N VAL A 46 -8.57 2.83 -2.25
CA VAL A 46 -9.68 2.84 -3.22
C VAL A 46 -9.49 1.78 -4.30
N ALA A 47 -8.27 1.60 -4.80
CA ALA A 47 -7.95 0.56 -5.77
C ALA A 47 -8.23 -0.86 -5.26
N ILE A 48 -8.28 -1.09 -3.95
CA ILE A 48 -8.61 -2.39 -3.36
C ILE A 48 -10.12 -2.55 -3.09
N GLY A 49 -10.91 -1.46 -3.18
CA GLY A 49 -12.36 -1.47 -2.95
C GLY A 49 -12.84 -0.67 -1.74
N GLY A 50 -11.94 0.00 -1.02
CA GLY A 50 -12.29 0.92 0.06
C GLY A 50 -12.86 2.25 -0.45
N LYS A 51 -13.32 3.10 0.47
CA LYS A 51 -13.83 4.43 0.18
C LYS A 51 -12.87 5.48 0.69
N TYR A 52 -12.58 6.51 -0.13
CA TYR A 52 -11.58 7.51 0.29
C TYR A 52 -12.04 8.33 1.50
N ASP A 53 -13.32 8.65 1.63
CA ASP A 53 -13.89 9.54 2.66
C ASP A 53 -13.96 8.89 4.06
N SER A 54 -13.91 7.56 4.15
CA SER A 54 -13.88 6.82 5.42
C SER A 54 -12.47 6.58 5.97
N ILE A 55 -11.43 6.84 5.17
CA ILE A 55 -10.03 6.60 5.55
C ILE A 55 -9.63 7.39 6.79
N ARG A 56 -8.81 6.76 7.64
CA ARG A 56 -8.03 7.40 8.70
C ARG A 56 -6.55 7.21 8.40
N LEU A 57 -5.78 8.29 8.59
CA LEU A 57 -4.34 8.28 8.33
C LEU A 57 -3.55 8.12 9.62
N THR A 58 -2.40 7.48 9.51
CA THR A 58 -1.34 7.51 10.52
C THR A 58 -0.03 7.89 9.82
N LEU A 59 0.69 8.85 10.37
CA LEU A 59 1.87 9.42 9.74
C LEU A 59 3.13 9.01 10.49
N GLN A 60 4.13 8.55 9.75
CA GLN A 60 5.45 8.22 10.30
C GLN A 60 6.49 9.15 9.70
N GLU A 61 7.12 9.96 10.54
CA GLU A 61 8.18 10.87 10.12
C GLU A 61 9.55 10.39 10.57
N TYR A 62 10.56 10.61 9.72
CA TYR A 62 11.95 10.36 10.03
C TYR A 62 12.86 11.36 9.31
N PHE A 63 13.56 12.16 10.07
CA PHE A 63 14.44 13.22 9.56
C PHE A 63 15.82 13.15 10.20
N GLU A 64 16.80 13.80 9.55
CA GLU A 64 18.15 13.99 10.08
C GLU A 64 18.16 14.70 11.45
N LYS A 65 19.28 14.67 12.15
CA LYS A 65 19.46 15.48 13.36
C LYS A 65 19.36 16.96 13.02
N LEU A 66 18.40 17.65 13.63
CA LEU A 66 18.08 19.04 13.28
C LEU A 66 19.05 20.04 13.92
N GLY A 67 19.46 19.81 15.17
CA GLY A 67 20.26 20.77 15.95
C GLY A 67 19.65 22.17 15.96
N ASP A 68 20.48 23.20 15.91
CA ASP A 68 20.06 24.61 15.88
C ASP A 68 19.96 25.17 14.45
N ASN A 69 19.94 24.33 13.43
CA ASN A 69 19.91 24.75 12.03
C ASN A 69 18.48 24.97 11.53
N PRO A 70 18.03 26.21 11.26
CA PRO A 70 16.66 26.50 10.83
C PRO A 70 16.28 25.82 9.51
N THR A 71 17.23 25.65 8.60
CA THR A 71 16.99 24.98 7.31
C THR A 71 16.64 23.51 7.51
N LYS A 72 17.28 22.84 8.48
CA LYS A 72 16.96 21.46 8.83
C LYS A 72 15.56 21.34 9.44
N TRP A 73 15.17 22.28 10.30
CA TRP A 73 13.82 22.38 10.86
C TRP A 73 12.74 22.67 9.81
N GLY A 74 13.10 23.38 8.74
CA GLY A 74 12.20 23.65 7.61
C GLY A 74 11.74 22.40 6.88
N LYS A 75 12.52 21.30 6.88
CA LYS A 75 12.19 20.06 6.17
C LYS A 75 10.97 19.33 6.79
N PRO A 76 10.96 18.97 8.10
CA PRO A 76 9.77 18.37 8.70
C PRO A 76 8.58 19.31 8.67
N PHE A 77 8.78 20.62 8.86
CA PHE A 77 7.67 21.59 8.76
C PHE A 77 7.05 21.61 7.36
N ALA A 78 7.85 21.60 6.29
CA ALA A 78 7.35 21.54 4.92
C ALA A 78 6.61 20.21 4.64
N ALA A 79 7.11 19.08 5.16
CA ALA A 79 6.44 17.78 5.03
C ALA A 79 5.07 17.80 5.74
N LEU A 80 5.00 18.31 6.97
CA LEU A 80 3.73 18.47 7.70
C LEU A 80 2.75 19.34 6.94
N LEU A 81 3.19 20.44 6.34
CA LEU A 81 2.32 21.31 5.51
C LEU A 81 1.77 20.54 4.29
N GLY A 82 2.59 19.71 3.63
CA GLY A 82 2.15 18.88 2.51
C GLY A 82 1.09 17.87 2.91
N ALA A 83 1.33 17.14 4.01
CA ALA A 83 0.37 16.18 4.55
C ALA A 83 -0.91 16.87 5.03
N TYR A 84 -0.81 18.00 5.71
CA TYR A 84 -1.95 18.79 6.16
C TYR A 84 -2.79 19.33 4.98
N TYR A 85 -2.14 19.81 3.93
CA TYR A 85 -2.81 20.27 2.72
C TYR A 85 -3.63 19.14 2.09
N ALA A 86 -3.02 17.95 1.90
CA ALA A 86 -3.70 16.79 1.31
C ALA A 86 -4.90 16.34 2.17
N GLN A 87 -4.73 16.26 3.50
CA GLN A 87 -5.81 15.91 4.43
C GLN A 87 -7.01 16.88 4.32
N ASN A 88 -6.75 18.16 4.29
CA ASN A 88 -7.82 19.16 4.17
C ASN A 88 -8.55 19.09 2.83
N ARG A 89 -7.80 18.86 1.73
CA ARG A 89 -8.41 18.73 0.39
C ARG A 89 -9.24 17.47 0.25
N LEU A 90 -8.81 16.36 0.85
CA LEU A 90 -9.53 15.09 0.84
C LEU A 90 -10.64 15.03 1.90
N GLY A 91 -10.57 15.86 2.95
CA GLY A 91 -11.52 15.82 4.06
C GLY A 91 -11.30 14.64 5.02
N ILE A 92 -10.08 14.06 5.07
CA ILE A 92 -9.76 12.90 5.89
C ILE A 92 -8.74 13.25 6.98
N PRO A 93 -8.91 12.78 8.24
CA PRO A 93 -7.99 13.11 9.32
C PRO A 93 -6.85 12.11 9.47
N ALA A 94 -5.68 12.59 9.92
CA ALA A 94 -4.72 11.76 10.60
C ALA A 94 -5.14 11.59 12.07
N ILE A 95 -5.14 10.35 12.54
CA ILE A 95 -5.55 9.98 13.91
C ILE A 95 -4.38 9.69 14.84
N GLY A 96 -3.18 9.65 14.30
CA GLY A 96 -1.97 9.37 15.06
C GLY A 96 -0.74 9.42 14.18
N GLY A 97 0.38 9.13 14.80
CA GLY A 97 1.67 9.09 14.13
C GLY A 97 2.83 9.00 15.09
N LYS A 98 4.01 8.99 14.52
CA LYS A 98 5.28 8.98 15.26
C LYS A 98 6.32 9.73 14.46
N ASP A 99 7.09 10.55 15.12
CA ASP A 99 8.21 11.27 14.53
C ASP A 99 9.55 10.88 15.16
N SER A 100 10.63 11.12 14.44
CA SER A 100 11.99 10.99 14.92
C SER A 100 12.92 11.89 14.12
N MET A 101 13.76 12.66 14.84
CA MET A 101 14.76 13.55 14.28
C MET A 101 16.18 13.05 14.61
N SER A 102 16.41 11.75 14.47
CA SER A 102 17.67 11.07 14.79
C SER A 102 18.33 10.37 13.61
N GLY A 103 17.87 10.64 12.39
CA GLY A 103 18.29 9.96 11.17
C GLY A 103 19.62 10.43 10.59
N THR A 104 20.61 10.69 11.44
CA THR A 104 21.99 10.98 11.03
C THR A 104 22.92 9.93 11.58
N PHE A 105 23.71 9.29 10.72
CA PHE A 105 24.76 8.36 11.08
C PHE A 105 26.06 8.77 10.38
N LYS A 106 27.03 9.26 11.17
CA LYS A 106 28.27 9.87 10.66
C LYS A 106 27.95 11.01 9.68
N ASP A 107 28.32 10.85 8.41
CA ASP A 107 28.13 11.77 7.29
C ASP A 107 26.90 11.46 6.44
N ILE A 108 26.10 10.46 6.83
CA ILE A 108 24.90 10.04 6.12
C ILE A 108 23.68 10.56 6.85
N ASP A 109 22.86 11.32 6.14
CA ASP A 109 21.55 11.77 6.58
C ASP A 109 20.43 10.96 5.87
N VAL A 110 19.42 10.52 6.62
CA VAL A 110 18.21 9.97 6.03
C VAL A 110 17.54 11.01 5.13
N PRO A 111 17.01 10.62 3.96
CA PRO A 111 16.20 11.55 3.17
C PRO A 111 14.99 12.05 3.99
N PRO A 112 14.50 13.28 3.73
CA PRO A 112 13.26 13.75 4.32
C PRO A 112 12.15 12.72 4.13
N THR A 113 11.65 12.16 5.22
CA THR A 113 10.72 11.03 5.19
C THR A 113 9.44 11.38 5.91
N LEU A 114 8.32 11.30 5.19
CA LEU A 114 7.00 11.18 5.75
C LEU A 114 6.29 10.03 5.01
N VAL A 115 6.01 8.96 5.73
CA VAL A 115 5.22 7.82 5.25
C VAL A 115 3.78 8.04 5.70
N SER A 116 2.84 7.96 4.77
CA SER A 116 1.42 7.93 5.08
C SER A 116 0.93 6.48 5.09
N PHE A 117 0.33 6.07 6.18
CA PHE A 117 -0.43 4.82 6.26
C PHE A 117 -1.91 5.19 6.24
N ALA A 118 -2.66 4.58 5.32
CA ALA A 118 -4.10 4.74 5.20
C ALA A 118 -4.80 3.47 5.68
N VAL A 119 -5.77 3.62 6.55
CA VAL A 119 -6.55 2.51 7.13
C VAL A 119 -8.03 2.77 6.89
N ASP A 120 -8.73 1.73 6.46
CA ASP A 120 -10.17 1.74 6.27
C ASP A 120 -10.75 0.36 6.60
N THR A 121 -12.08 0.25 6.56
CA THR A 121 -12.82 -1.00 6.64
C THR A 121 -13.61 -1.23 5.36
N VAL A 122 -13.69 -2.47 4.93
CA VAL A 122 -14.41 -2.87 3.73
C VAL A 122 -15.13 -4.20 3.94
N ASP A 123 -16.24 -4.41 3.25
CA ASP A 123 -16.79 -5.74 3.10
C ASP A 123 -15.91 -6.55 2.13
N ALA A 124 -15.53 -7.77 2.52
CA ALA A 124 -14.67 -8.63 1.72
C ALA A 124 -15.20 -8.90 0.30
N ASP A 125 -16.52 -8.80 0.09
CA ASP A 125 -17.17 -9.01 -1.20
C ASP A 125 -16.86 -7.91 -2.22
N TYR A 126 -16.37 -6.75 -1.77
CA TYR A 126 -15.94 -5.63 -2.60
C TYR A 126 -14.45 -5.55 -2.84
N VAL A 127 -13.68 -6.49 -2.25
CA VAL A 127 -12.22 -6.48 -2.39
C VAL A 127 -11.81 -7.01 -3.76
N VAL A 128 -10.99 -6.24 -4.47
CA VAL A 128 -10.34 -6.65 -5.72
C VAL A 128 -8.84 -6.67 -5.55
N SER A 129 -8.18 -7.63 -6.16
CA SER A 129 -6.71 -7.71 -6.21
C SER A 129 -6.18 -7.19 -7.54
N PRO A 130 -4.91 -6.73 -7.59
CA PRO A 130 -4.42 -5.95 -8.73
C PRO A 130 -4.08 -6.75 -9.99
N GLU A 131 -3.88 -8.07 -9.90
CA GLU A 131 -3.49 -8.88 -11.07
C GLU A 131 -4.62 -8.97 -12.10
N PHE A 132 -4.30 -8.99 -13.40
CA PHE A 132 -5.25 -9.21 -14.48
C PHE A 132 -6.01 -10.52 -14.29
N LYS A 133 -7.31 -10.50 -14.57
CA LYS A 133 -8.21 -11.64 -14.32
C LYS A 133 -8.62 -12.39 -15.59
N LYS A 134 -8.64 -11.71 -16.72
CA LYS A 134 -9.19 -12.27 -17.95
C LYS A 134 -8.36 -11.81 -19.16
N THR A 135 -8.20 -12.67 -20.15
CA THR A 135 -7.66 -12.29 -21.45
C THR A 135 -8.69 -11.56 -22.30
N ASN A 136 -8.24 -10.74 -23.22
CA ASN A 136 -9.06 -9.89 -24.07
C ASN A 136 -9.94 -8.89 -23.31
N SER A 137 -9.52 -8.48 -22.11
CA SER A 137 -10.15 -7.41 -21.37
C SER A 137 -9.56 -6.06 -21.79
N GLN A 138 -10.40 -5.05 -21.90
CA GLN A 138 -9.96 -3.68 -22.11
C GLN A 138 -9.40 -3.08 -20.82
N VAL A 139 -8.28 -2.39 -20.93
CA VAL A 139 -7.61 -1.74 -19.78
C VAL A 139 -7.53 -0.24 -20.04
N VAL A 140 -7.99 0.52 -19.06
CA VAL A 140 -8.02 1.98 -19.11
C VAL A 140 -7.28 2.59 -17.93
N MET A 141 -6.77 3.80 -18.09
CA MET A 141 -6.25 4.62 -16.99
C MET A 141 -7.19 5.78 -16.77
N LEU A 142 -7.75 5.90 -15.59
CA LEU A 142 -8.50 7.07 -15.16
C LEU A 142 -7.50 8.15 -14.71
N SER A 143 -7.52 9.31 -15.37
CA SER A 143 -6.50 10.35 -15.24
C SER A 143 -6.93 11.48 -14.33
N THR A 144 -6.00 11.96 -13.52
CA THR A 144 -6.15 13.13 -12.65
C THR A 144 -5.11 14.18 -13.03
N ASP A 145 -5.55 15.39 -13.30
CA ASP A 145 -4.69 16.48 -13.75
C ASP A 145 -3.80 17.03 -12.63
N ARG A 146 -2.78 17.76 -13.03
CA ARG A 146 -1.86 18.50 -12.18
C ARG A 146 -2.06 20.00 -12.34
N LEU A 147 -1.98 20.71 -11.22
CA LEU A 147 -1.93 22.16 -11.19
C LEU A 147 -0.52 22.68 -11.52
N GLU A 148 -0.37 23.97 -11.78
CA GLU A 148 0.91 24.59 -12.17
C GLU A 148 2.07 24.36 -11.19
N ASN A 149 1.76 24.11 -9.91
CA ASN A 149 2.74 23.84 -8.86
C ASN A 149 2.99 22.35 -8.62
N ASP A 150 2.72 21.49 -9.58
CA ASP A 150 2.83 20.02 -9.49
C ASP A 150 1.98 19.37 -8.37
N VAL A 151 0.98 20.07 -7.86
CA VAL A 151 -0.01 19.52 -6.96
C VAL A 151 -1.13 18.87 -7.76
N VAL A 152 -1.60 17.70 -7.33
CA VAL A 152 -2.74 17.03 -7.95
C VAL A 152 -4.01 17.87 -7.83
N ASP A 153 -4.87 17.86 -8.85
CA ASP A 153 -6.22 18.42 -8.75
C ASP A 153 -7.08 17.54 -7.83
N PHE A 154 -7.26 17.98 -6.60
CA PHE A 154 -7.98 17.21 -5.58
C PHE A 154 -9.48 17.09 -5.86
N GLU A 155 -10.10 18.03 -6.56
CA GLU A 155 -11.53 17.91 -6.90
C GLU A 155 -11.73 16.84 -7.97
N MET A 156 -10.86 16.80 -8.98
CA MET A 156 -10.83 15.73 -9.96
C MET A 156 -10.46 14.40 -9.32
N LEU A 157 -9.45 14.39 -8.44
CA LEU A 157 -9.04 13.17 -7.73
C LEU A 157 -10.21 12.56 -6.95
N LYS A 158 -10.91 13.32 -6.13
CA LYS A 158 -12.08 12.84 -5.37
C LYS A 158 -13.14 12.25 -6.28
N LYS A 159 -13.48 12.97 -7.36
CA LYS A 159 -14.44 12.50 -8.37
C LYS A 159 -14.02 11.15 -8.97
N ASN A 160 -12.73 11.00 -9.30
CA ASN A 160 -12.19 9.75 -9.84
C ASN A 160 -12.20 8.62 -8.82
N LEU A 161 -11.85 8.89 -7.57
CA LEU A 161 -11.86 7.91 -6.48
C LEU A 161 -13.28 7.38 -6.20
N ASP A 162 -14.29 8.27 -6.18
CA ASP A 162 -15.69 7.87 -6.05
C ASP A 162 -16.12 6.97 -7.21
N LYS A 163 -15.70 7.32 -8.43
CA LYS A 163 -16.02 6.51 -9.62
C LYS A 163 -15.39 5.13 -9.58
N VAL A 164 -14.13 5.04 -9.17
CA VAL A 164 -13.44 3.73 -9.01
C VAL A 164 -14.17 2.88 -7.96
N THR A 165 -14.53 3.44 -6.82
CA THR A 165 -15.31 2.74 -5.79
C THR A 165 -16.65 2.24 -6.36
N GLU A 166 -17.39 3.09 -7.07
CA GLU A 166 -18.65 2.73 -7.73
C GLU A 166 -18.46 1.54 -8.69
N LEU A 167 -17.46 1.60 -9.57
CA LEU A 167 -17.19 0.56 -10.56
C LEU A 167 -16.82 -0.77 -9.91
N ILE A 168 -16.03 -0.76 -8.84
CA ILE A 168 -15.65 -1.95 -8.06
C ILE A 168 -16.90 -2.56 -7.40
N HIS A 169 -17.67 -1.75 -6.68
CA HIS A 169 -18.84 -2.23 -5.94
C HIS A 169 -19.94 -2.76 -6.87
N ASN A 170 -20.04 -2.22 -8.08
CA ASN A 170 -20.96 -2.70 -9.13
C ASN A 170 -20.37 -3.88 -9.95
N LYS A 171 -19.17 -4.36 -9.63
CA LYS A 171 -18.48 -5.44 -10.35
C LYS A 171 -18.26 -5.15 -11.84
N GLN A 172 -18.06 -3.88 -12.17
CA GLN A 172 -17.81 -3.39 -13.53
C GLN A 172 -16.32 -3.35 -13.89
N VAL A 173 -15.46 -3.59 -12.90
CA VAL A 173 -14.00 -3.79 -13.07
C VAL A 173 -13.58 -5.13 -12.46
N LEU A 174 -12.57 -5.76 -13.08
CA LEU A 174 -12.03 -7.05 -12.67
C LEU A 174 -10.82 -6.87 -11.76
N SER A 175 -9.97 -5.91 -12.07
CA SER A 175 -8.78 -5.55 -11.27
C SER A 175 -8.45 -4.07 -11.42
N THR A 176 -7.71 -3.55 -10.44
CA THR A 176 -7.30 -2.14 -10.42
C THR A 176 -5.89 -1.98 -9.86
N TYR A 177 -5.20 -0.92 -10.28
CA TYR A 177 -3.87 -0.59 -9.79
C TYR A 177 -3.70 0.93 -9.63
N ALA A 178 -3.37 1.38 -8.42
CA ALA A 178 -3.02 2.79 -8.18
C ALA A 178 -1.60 3.07 -8.68
N LEU A 179 -1.46 4.03 -9.58
CA LEU A 179 -0.18 4.40 -10.16
C LEU A 179 0.74 5.11 -9.16
N GLY A 180 2.02 4.85 -9.28
CA GLY A 180 3.07 5.39 -8.43
C GLY A 180 4.26 5.91 -9.24
N PHE A 181 5.45 5.68 -8.70
CA PHE A 181 6.70 6.19 -9.25
C PHE A 181 7.08 5.59 -10.61
N GLY A 182 6.83 4.32 -10.83
CA GLY A 182 7.17 3.63 -12.08
C GLY A 182 6.14 3.80 -13.20
N GLY A 183 5.06 4.56 -12.95
CA GLY A 183 4.06 4.91 -13.96
C GLY A 183 3.27 3.72 -14.52
N ILE A 184 2.83 3.86 -15.75
CA ILE A 184 2.01 2.86 -16.45
C ILE A 184 2.78 1.56 -16.65
N GLY A 185 4.07 1.64 -17.00
CA GLY A 185 4.92 0.46 -17.24
C GLY A 185 5.03 -0.43 -16.01
N GLU A 186 5.24 0.16 -14.81
CA GLU A 186 5.23 -0.58 -13.56
C GLU A 186 3.87 -1.23 -13.29
N ALA A 187 2.78 -0.48 -13.45
CA ALA A 187 1.44 -0.96 -13.17
C ALA A 187 1.08 -2.17 -14.03
N ILE A 188 1.21 -2.04 -15.35
CA ILE A 188 0.88 -3.11 -16.31
C ILE A 188 1.75 -4.35 -16.07
N SER A 189 3.07 -4.18 -15.83
CA SER A 189 3.96 -5.30 -15.54
C SER A 189 3.51 -6.06 -14.28
N LYS A 190 3.22 -5.34 -13.18
CA LYS A 190 2.79 -5.96 -11.92
C LYS A 190 1.40 -6.60 -12.02
N MET A 191 0.48 -5.99 -12.76
CA MET A 191 -0.84 -6.57 -13.02
C MET A 191 -0.73 -7.85 -13.86
N ALA A 192 0.24 -7.94 -14.78
CA ALA A 192 0.47 -9.11 -15.61
C ALA A 192 1.12 -10.29 -14.86
N PHE A 193 1.95 -10.03 -13.83
CA PHE A 193 2.73 -11.08 -13.15
C PHE A 193 1.89 -12.11 -12.42
N GLY A 194 0.79 -11.71 -11.78
CA GLY A 194 0.04 -12.57 -10.86
C GLY A 194 -0.55 -13.81 -11.54
N ASN A 195 -1.33 -13.62 -12.58
CA ASN A 195 -1.98 -14.69 -13.33
C ASN A 195 -1.29 -15.02 -14.66
N ARG A 196 -0.11 -14.43 -14.93
CA ARG A 196 0.63 -14.61 -16.18
C ARG A 196 -0.18 -14.25 -17.43
N ILE A 197 -1.04 -13.25 -17.33
CA ILE A 197 -1.83 -12.70 -18.43
C ILE A 197 -1.04 -11.57 -19.04
N GLY A 198 -0.78 -11.65 -20.36
CA GLY A 198 -0.02 -10.63 -21.07
C GLY A 198 -0.83 -9.38 -21.37
N PHE A 199 -0.17 -8.42 -22.02
CA PHE A 199 -0.78 -7.15 -22.34
C PHE A 199 -0.23 -6.57 -23.63
N LYS A 200 -1.12 -6.03 -24.46
CA LYS A 200 -0.74 -5.29 -25.65
C LYS A 200 -1.20 -3.84 -25.52
N PHE A 201 -0.21 -2.93 -25.56
CA PHE A 201 -0.48 -1.49 -25.59
C PHE A 201 -1.11 -1.05 -26.91
N ASN A 202 -2.01 -0.08 -26.83
CA ASN A 202 -2.44 0.67 -28.03
C ASN A 202 -1.31 1.55 -28.54
N GLU A 203 -1.37 1.89 -29.83
CA GLU A 203 -0.44 2.83 -30.44
C GLU A 203 -0.56 4.22 -29.81
N GLY A 204 0.56 4.96 -29.72
CA GLY A 204 0.59 6.32 -29.23
C GLY A 204 0.51 6.49 -27.71
N ILE A 205 0.69 5.42 -26.94
CA ILE A 205 0.86 5.53 -25.49
C ILE A 205 2.28 5.97 -25.17
N GLU A 206 2.40 7.19 -24.68
CA GLU A 206 3.68 7.82 -24.33
C GLU A 206 3.92 7.79 -22.80
N ASP A 207 5.13 8.19 -22.39
CA ASP A 207 5.50 8.42 -20.97
C ASP A 207 5.24 7.23 -20.03
N LEU A 208 5.44 5.97 -20.51
CA LEU A 208 5.16 4.74 -19.76
C LEU A 208 5.78 4.70 -18.36
N PHE A 209 6.93 5.32 -18.15
CA PHE A 209 7.68 5.31 -16.88
C PHE A 209 7.62 6.64 -16.13
N LYS A 210 6.79 7.56 -16.57
CA LYS A 210 6.59 8.83 -15.87
C LYS A 210 5.84 8.60 -14.54
N PRO A 211 6.33 9.15 -13.41
CA PRO A 211 5.60 9.11 -12.16
C PRO A 211 4.19 9.66 -12.31
N ASN A 212 3.19 8.90 -11.89
CA ASN A 212 1.81 9.21 -12.22
C ASN A 212 0.83 9.01 -11.05
N TYR A 213 1.20 9.53 -9.88
CA TYR A 213 0.38 9.48 -8.67
C TYR A 213 -0.98 10.13 -8.85
N GLY A 214 -2.01 9.54 -8.28
CA GLY A 214 -3.40 10.02 -8.37
C GLY A 214 -4.19 9.41 -9.52
N ASN A 215 -3.53 8.69 -10.44
CA ASN A 215 -4.16 7.96 -11.51
C ASN A 215 -4.37 6.48 -11.13
N ILE A 216 -5.38 5.85 -11.70
CA ILE A 216 -5.71 4.45 -11.42
C ILE A 216 -5.95 3.70 -12.73
N VAL A 217 -5.30 2.55 -12.88
CA VAL A 217 -5.51 1.61 -13.98
C VAL A 217 -6.66 0.67 -13.62
N LEU A 218 -7.54 0.43 -14.56
CA LEU A 218 -8.73 -0.41 -14.42
C LEU A 218 -8.75 -1.47 -15.54
N GLU A 219 -8.88 -2.73 -15.18
CA GLU A 219 -9.26 -3.80 -16.10
C GLU A 219 -10.80 -3.87 -16.11
N LEU A 220 -11.44 -3.58 -17.23
CA LEU A 220 -12.89 -3.52 -17.33
C LEU A 220 -13.51 -4.92 -17.46
N ALA A 221 -14.66 -5.11 -16.83
CA ALA A 221 -15.43 -6.36 -16.94
C ALA A 221 -16.14 -6.50 -18.30
N SER A 222 -16.33 -5.39 -19.01
CA SER A 222 -16.95 -5.31 -20.34
C SER A 222 -16.23 -4.28 -21.20
N GLU A 223 -16.53 -4.25 -22.49
CA GLU A 223 -16.00 -3.26 -23.45
C GLU A 223 -16.79 -1.93 -23.44
N ASP A 224 -17.73 -1.78 -22.51
CA ASP A 224 -18.60 -0.60 -22.44
C ASP A 224 -17.87 0.59 -21.79
N LEU A 225 -17.33 1.47 -22.61
CA LEU A 225 -16.66 2.70 -22.18
C LEU A 225 -17.62 3.82 -21.73
N SER A 226 -18.93 3.68 -21.98
CA SER A 226 -19.92 4.67 -21.50
C SER A 226 -19.96 4.77 -19.98
N LEU A 227 -19.46 3.75 -19.29
CA LEU A 227 -19.23 3.76 -17.83
C LEU A 227 -18.34 4.90 -17.37
N LEU A 228 -17.49 5.43 -18.26
CA LEU A 228 -16.50 6.49 -17.99
C LEU A 228 -16.87 7.84 -18.63
N ASP A 229 -18.10 7.97 -19.12
CA ASP A 229 -18.58 9.23 -19.69
C ASP A 229 -18.48 10.38 -18.71
N GLY A 230 -17.86 11.48 -19.12
CA GLY A 230 -17.62 12.66 -18.27
C GLY A 230 -16.39 12.55 -17.34
N TYR A 231 -15.55 11.54 -17.53
CA TYR A 231 -14.26 11.38 -16.88
C TYR A 231 -13.10 11.46 -17.87
N ASN A 232 -11.93 11.90 -17.40
CA ASN A 232 -10.72 11.87 -18.22
C ASN A 232 -10.08 10.48 -18.10
N TYR A 233 -10.01 9.75 -19.21
CA TYR A 233 -9.38 8.44 -19.25
C TYR A 233 -8.60 8.21 -20.55
N ILE A 234 -7.68 7.27 -20.50
CA ILE A 234 -6.89 6.80 -21.64
C ILE A 234 -7.10 5.28 -21.75
N VAL A 235 -7.43 4.80 -22.95
CA VAL A 235 -7.46 3.37 -23.24
C VAL A 235 -6.03 2.91 -23.48
N LEU A 236 -5.46 2.19 -22.52
CA LEU A 236 -4.06 1.75 -22.56
C LEU A 236 -3.84 0.60 -23.54
N GLY A 237 -4.81 -0.28 -23.69
CA GLY A 237 -4.71 -1.49 -24.49
C GLY A 237 -5.61 -2.60 -24.00
N SER A 238 -5.24 -3.83 -24.29
CA SER A 238 -5.96 -5.01 -23.88
C SER A 238 -5.05 -6.14 -23.38
N THR A 239 -5.58 -6.94 -22.47
CA THR A 239 -4.93 -8.16 -22.00
C THR A 239 -4.87 -9.23 -23.09
N THR A 240 -3.84 -10.08 -23.09
CA THR A 240 -3.61 -11.11 -24.12
C THR A 240 -3.40 -12.51 -23.50
N GLU A 241 -3.48 -13.54 -24.31
CA GLU A 241 -3.16 -14.93 -23.91
C GLU A 241 -1.66 -15.16 -23.88
N GLU A 242 -0.90 -14.45 -24.71
CA GLU A 242 0.55 -14.50 -24.77
C GLU A 242 1.13 -13.97 -23.44
N GLN A 243 2.09 -14.70 -22.88
CA GLN A 243 2.76 -14.30 -21.63
C GLN A 243 3.86 -13.26 -21.89
N SER A 244 3.46 -12.14 -22.47
CA SER A 244 4.36 -11.04 -22.87
C SER A 244 3.67 -9.67 -22.73
N ILE A 245 4.47 -8.61 -22.69
CA ILE A 245 4.03 -7.24 -22.85
C ILE A 245 4.47 -6.78 -24.23
N ILE A 246 3.51 -6.34 -25.03
CA ILE A 246 3.72 -5.88 -26.41
C ILE A 246 3.57 -4.35 -26.45
N ILE A 247 4.63 -3.67 -26.88
CA ILE A 247 4.69 -2.22 -27.05
C ILE A 247 5.10 -1.95 -28.50
N GLU A 248 4.20 -1.41 -29.30
CA GLU A 248 4.42 -1.20 -30.74
C GLU A 248 4.85 -2.52 -31.45
N ASN A 249 6.13 -2.64 -31.81
CA ASN A 249 6.71 -3.81 -32.48
C ASN A 249 7.63 -4.64 -31.56
N GLU A 250 7.75 -4.25 -30.30
CA GLU A 250 8.59 -4.94 -29.33
C GLU A 250 7.74 -5.83 -28.42
N GLU A 251 8.23 -7.03 -28.20
CA GLU A 251 7.61 -8.02 -27.31
C GLU A 251 8.61 -8.41 -26.23
N ILE A 252 8.20 -8.27 -24.97
CA ILE A 252 9.02 -8.60 -23.80
C ILE A 252 8.30 -9.68 -23.01
N SER A 253 8.96 -10.81 -22.75
CA SER A 253 8.34 -11.91 -22.00
C SER A 253 8.09 -11.53 -20.54
N LEU A 254 6.98 -12.03 -19.98
CA LEU A 254 6.68 -11.82 -18.56
C LEU A 254 7.71 -12.47 -17.64
N GLU A 255 8.35 -13.56 -18.09
CA GLU A 255 9.41 -14.21 -17.32
C GLU A 255 10.64 -13.32 -17.19
N GLU A 256 11.07 -12.69 -18.28
CA GLU A 256 12.19 -11.75 -18.28
C GLU A 256 11.90 -10.55 -17.38
N LEU A 257 10.73 -9.92 -17.52
CA LEU A 257 10.33 -8.79 -16.68
C LEU A 257 10.22 -9.17 -15.19
N TYR A 258 9.67 -10.35 -14.90
CA TYR A 258 9.53 -10.82 -13.52
C TYR A 258 10.90 -11.10 -12.88
N ASN A 259 11.81 -11.72 -13.62
CA ASN A 259 13.18 -11.98 -13.14
C ASN A 259 13.91 -10.67 -12.89
N ALA A 260 13.86 -9.70 -13.82
CA ALA A 260 14.45 -8.39 -13.62
C ALA A 260 13.88 -7.66 -12.39
N HIS A 261 12.57 -7.79 -12.12
CA HIS A 261 11.92 -7.24 -10.93
C HIS A 261 12.42 -7.90 -9.65
N CYS A 262 12.52 -9.23 -9.61
CA CYS A 262 12.93 -9.97 -8.42
C CYS A 262 14.43 -9.83 -8.12
N GLU A 263 15.27 -9.82 -9.15
CA GLU A 263 16.73 -9.83 -9.00
C GLU A 263 17.30 -8.48 -8.54
N THR A 264 16.57 -7.39 -8.68
CA THR A 264 17.05 -6.03 -8.37
C THR A 264 17.60 -5.91 -6.94
N LEU A 265 16.97 -6.52 -5.96
CA LEU A 265 17.40 -6.45 -4.54
C LEU A 265 17.93 -7.79 -4.02
N GLU A 266 17.89 -8.86 -4.80
CA GLU A 266 18.29 -10.19 -4.38
C GLU A 266 19.72 -10.27 -3.80
N PRO A 267 20.73 -9.54 -4.32
CA PRO A 267 22.07 -9.52 -3.75
C PRO A 267 22.17 -8.93 -2.34
N ILE A 268 21.21 -8.07 -1.97
CA ILE A 268 21.21 -7.35 -0.68
C ILE A 268 20.20 -7.95 0.29
N PHE A 269 19.02 -8.32 -0.23
CA PHE A 269 17.92 -8.92 0.53
C PHE A 269 17.47 -10.22 -0.18
N PRO A 270 18.23 -11.32 -0.02
CA PRO A 270 17.89 -12.57 -0.69
C PRO A 270 16.53 -13.09 -0.25
N THR A 271 15.71 -13.49 -1.22
CA THR A 271 14.37 -14.04 -0.99
C THR A 271 14.42 -15.50 -0.52
N LYS A 272 15.55 -16.17 -0.70
CA LYS A 272 15.77 -17.54 -0.25
C LYS A 272 16.87 -17.57 0.81
N SER A 273 16.60 -18.24 1.92
CA SER A 273 17.63 -18.53 2.91
C SER A 273 18.64 -19.52 2.32
N VAL A 274 19.88 -19.41 2.76
CA VAL A 274 20.89 -20.45 2.48
C VAL A 274 20.41 -21.75 3.11
N ASP A 275 20.34 -22.84 2.34
CA ASP A 275 20.02 -24.16 2.86
C ASP A 275 21.07 -24.56 3.90
N ILE A 276 20.69 -24.53 5.17
CA ILE A 276 21.51 -25.01 6.26
C ILE A 276 21.49 -26.54 6.15
N LYS A 277 22.53 -27.11 5.55
CA LYS A 277 22.72 -28.59 5.41
C LYS A 277 23.07 -29.24 6.74
N GLU A 278 23.42 -28.47 7.75
CA GLU A 278 23.72 -28.97 9.08
C GLU A 278 22.46 -29.31 9.84
N LYS A 279 22.42 -30.49 10.42
CA LYS A 279 21.31 -30.90 11.28
C LYS A 279 21.35 -30.05 12.55
N ILE A 280 20.34 -29.22 12.73
CA ILE A 280 20.19 -28.42 13.95
C ILE A 280 20.01 -29.41 15.10
N GLU A 281 20.93 -29.41 16.08
CA GLU A 281 20.80 -30.20 17.27
C GLU A 281 19.58 -29.76 18.09
N THR A 282 18.74 -30.71 18.45
CA THR A 282 17.62 -30.44 19.35
C THR A 282 18.17 -30.25 20.75
N ILE A 283 18.15 -29.01 21.25
CA ILE A 283 18.56 -28.72 22.61
C ILE A 283 17.40 -29.10 23.55
N ASN A 284 17.52 -30.20 24.25
CA ASN A 284 16.59 -30.60 25.28
C ASN A 284 17.15 -30.22 26.65
N PHE A 285 16.48 -29.30 27.33
CA PHE A 285 16.78 -29.02 28.70
C PHE A 285 15.91 -29.90 29.63
N ILE A 286 16.54 -30.79 30.35
CA ILE A 286 15.90 -31.56 31.39
C ILE A 286 16.43 -31.01 32.74
N SER A 287 15.55 -30.41 33.53
CA SER A 287 15.89 -29.96 34.87
C SER A 287 16.25 -31.18 35.73
N GLN A 288 17.48 -31.18 36.25
CA GLN A 288 17.92 -32.22 37.21
C GLN A 288 17.61 -31.87 38.65
N GLY A 289 16.97 -30.75 38.92
CA GLY A 289 16.58 -30.32 40.24
C GLY A 289 15.12 -30.68 40.57
N GLU A 290 14.84 -30.84 41.84
CA GLU A 290 13.43 -30.96 42.28
C GLU A 290 12.67 -29.68 41.93
N ALA A 291 11.49 -29.84 41.28
CA ALA A 291 10.61 -28.73 40.98
C ALA A 291 10.24 -28.04 42.34
N LYS A 292 10.56 -26.76 42.46
CA LYS A 292 10.15 -26.00 43.66
C LYS A 292 8.63 -25.99 43.72
N LYS A 293 8.09 -26.73 44.67
CA LYS A 293 6.65 -26.72 44.93
C LYS A 293 6.27 -25.37 45.53
N SER A 294 5.24 -24.75 44.99
CA SER A 294 4.66 -23.56 45.58
C SER A 294 4.18 -23.88 47.02
N SER A 295 4.48 -22.98 47.95
CA SER A 295 3.92 -23.05 49.30
C SER A 295 2.40 -22.80 49.33
N ILE A 296 1.87 -22.27 48.25
CA ILE A 296 0.44 -22.02 48.06
C ILE A 296 -0.10 -23.08 47.09
N THR A 297 -0.87 -24.02 47.61
CA THR A 297 -1.53 -25.06 46.82
C THR A 297 -3.02 -24.76 46.74
N ILE A 298 -3.42 -24.10 45.65
CA ILE A 298 -4.83 -23.83 45.33
C ILE A 298 -5.18 -24.62 44.07
N ALA A 299 -6.18 -25.50 44.16
CA ALA A 299 -6.60 -26.35 43.04
C ALA A 299 -7.15 -25.56 41.86
N LYS A 300 -7.75 -24.41 42.11
CA LYS A 300 -8.22 -23.44 41.08
C LYS A 300 -7.83 -22.03 41.51
N PRO A 301 -6.66 -21.54 41.08
CA PRO A 301 -6.23 -20.18 41.38
C PRO A 301 -7.21 -19.15 40.76
N ARG A 302 -7.48 -18.10 41.53
CA ARG A 302 -8.24 -16.97 41.02
C ARG A 302 -7.28 -15.98 40.42
N VAL A 303 -7.52 -15.60 39.16
CA VAL A 303 -6.75 -14.58 38.45
C VAL A 303 -7.60 -13.33 38.31
N PHE A 304 -7.06 -12.17 38.69
CA PHE A 304 -7.70 -10.89 38.53
C PHE A 304 -6.99 -10.16 37.37
N ILE A 305 -7.72 -9.84 36.29
CA ILE A 305 -7.23 -9.13 35.14
C ILE A 305 -7.90 -7.76 35.11
N PRO A 306 -7.24 -6.69 35.62
CA PRO A 306 -7.81 -5.35 35.58
C PRO A 306 -7.79 -4.83 34.14
N THR A 307 -8.96 -4.37 33.70
CA THR A 307 -9.14 -3.82 32.35
C THR A 307 -9.59 -2.37 32.45
N PHE A 308 -8.87 -1.48 31.78
CA PHE A 308 -9.14 -0.05 31.71
C PHE A 308 -9.33 0.36 30.25
N PRO A 309 -9.93 1.52 29.95
CA PRO A 309 -9.94 2.06 28.61
C PRO A 309 -8.53 2.12 28.01
N GLY A 310 -8.30 1.44 26.87
CA GLY A 310 -6.99 1.32 26.23
C GLY A 310 -6.13 0.12 26.65
N THR A 311 -6.61 -0.76 27.55
CA THR A 311 -5.96 -2.04 27.82
C THR A 311 -6.02 -2.93 26.58
N ASN A 312 -4.92 -3.63 26.30
CA ASN A 312 -4.81 -4.59 25.19
C ASN A 312 -4.46 -5.98 25.73
N CYS A 313 -4.82 -7.02 24.96
CA CYS A 313 -4.53 -8.43 25.25
C CYS A 313 -5.20 -9.01 26.50
N GLU A 314 -6.20 -8.36 27.07
CA GLU A 314 -6.94 -8.86 28.23
C GLU A 314 -7.67 -10.18 27.94
N TYR A 315 -8.22 -10.32 26.73
CA TYR A 315 -8.87 -11.56 26.28
C TYR A 315 -7.86 -12.70 26.04
N ASP A 316 -6.68 -12.38 25.53
CA ASP A 316 -5.63 -13.38 25.32
C ASP A 316 -5.08 -13.86 26.66
N LEU A 317 -4.93 -12.93 27.61
CA LEU A 317 -4.54 -13.27 28.97
C LEU A 317 -5.60 -14.13 29.66
N GLN A 318 -6.89 -13.81 29.51
CA GLN A 318 -7.99 -14.63 30.03
C GLN A 318 -7.92 -16.06 29.49
N ARG A 319 -7.80 -16.21 28.14
CA ARG A 319 -7.69 -17.53 27.48
C ARG A 319 -6.50 -18.36 27.96
N ALA A 320 -5.39 -17.70 28.30
CA ALA A 320 -4.21 -18.38 28.79
C ALA A 320 -4.41 -19.02 30.18
N PHE A 321 -5.44 -18.59 30.91
CA PHE A 321 -5.79 -19.11 32.25
C PHE A 321 -7.02 -20.03 32.25
N GLU A 322 -7.77 -20.13 31.18
CA GLU A 322 -8.87 -21.07 30.96
C GLU A 322 -8.36 -22.46 30.54
#